data_f7a537cdc81ac42824e2a7d3c186e786
#
_entry.id   f7a537cdc81ac42824e2a7d3c186e786
#
_cell.length_a   1.000
_cell.length_b   1.000
_cell.length_c   1.000
_cell.angle_alpha   90.00
_cell.angle_beta   90.00
_cell.angle_gamma   90.00
#
_symmetry.space_group_name_H-M   'P 1'
#
loop_
_entity.id
_entity.type
_entity.pdbx_description
1 polymer ?
#
loop_
_entity_poly.entity_id
_entity_poly.type
_entity_poly.pdbx_seq_one_letter_code
_entity_poly.pdbx_strand_id
1 'polypeptide(L)'
;ENNSPGEAVDYLEMVRARARGTNSNILPKITTNDQGELREAIRHERRVELGLEPDRFYDLVRWGIASEVLHAAGKVNYQDKNALLPLPQSEIDKSKGVLVQNPDY
;
A
#
# COMPACT_ATOMS: atom_id res chain seq x y z
N GLU A 1 -11.45 4.32 5.20
CA GLU A 1 -12.48 3.69 4.80
C GLU A 1 -13.76 4.20 5.42
N ASN A 2 -14.16 5.36 4.93
CA ASN A 2 -15.20 6.21 5.50
C ASN A 2 -16.62 5.79 5.12
N ASN A 3 -16.82 4.56 4.63
CA ASN A 3 -18.12 4.02 4.24
C ASN A 3 -18.84 4.83 3.11
N SER A 4 -18.06 5.44 2.21
CA SER A 4 -18.53 6.25 1.09
C SER A 4 -18.11 5.65 -0.26
N PRO A 5 -18.63 4.46 -0.66
CA PRO A 5 -18.18 3.79 -1.88
C PRO A 5 -18.43 4.60 -3.14
N GLY A 6 -19.53 5.34 -3.24
CA GLY A 6 -19.81 6.18 -4.39
C GLY A 6 -18.77 7.27 -4.62
N GLU A 7 -18.39 7.99 -3.58
CA GLU A 7 -17.33 9.01 -3.64
C GLU A 7 -15.98 8.39 -4.02
N ALA A 8 -15.67 7.20 -3.49
CA ALA A 8 -14.43 6.50 -3.83
C ALA A 8 -14.37 6.07 -5.30
N VAL A 9 -15.50 5.63 -5.88
CA VAL A 9 -15.63 5.34 -7.32
C VAL A 9 -15.37 6.59 -8.15
N ASP A 10 -15.90 7.74 -7.75
CA ASP A 10 -15.72 9.00 -8.48
C ASP A 10 -14.24 9.41 -8.52
N TYR A 11 -13.54 9.36 -7.39
CA TYR A 11 -12.09 9.64 -7.35
C TYR A 11 -11.27 8.64 -8.17
N LEU A 12 -11.61 7.36 -8.09
CA LEU A 12 -10.94 6.32 -8.88
C LEU A 12 -11.14 6.58 -10.39
N GLU A 13 -12.36 6.95 -10.79
CA GLU A 13 -12.67 7.27 -12.18
C GLU A 13 -11.95 8.53 -12.67
N MET A 14 -11.71 9.52 -11.83
CA MET A 14 -10.91 10.69 -12.22
C MET A 14 -9.50 10.30 -12.66
N VAL A 15 -8.84 9.39 -11.94
CA VAL A 15 -7.50 8.87 -12.30
C VAL A 15 -7.57 8.10 -13.61
N ARG A 16 -8.51 7.16 -13.73
CA ARG A 16 -8.67 6.29 -14.89
C ARG A 16 -9.08 7.07 -16.14
N ALA A 17 -9.96 8.07 -16.01
CA ALA A 17 -10.39 8.93 -17.10
C ALA A 17 -9.24 9.76 -17.67
N ARG A 18 -8.36 10.27 -16.82
CA ARG A 18 -7.14 10.97 -17.23
C ARG A 18 -6.25 10.06 -18.09
N ALA A 19 -5.98 8.85 -17.62
CA ALA A 19 -5.14 7.88 -18.34
C ALA A 19 -5.79 7.34 -19.60
N ARG A 20 -7.12 7.19 -19.61
CA ARG A 20 -7.91 6.75 -20.76
C ARG A 20 -7.87 7.77 -21.91
N GLY A 21 -7.91 9.06 -21.59
CA GLY A 21 -8.00 10.15 -22.57
C GLY A 21 -9.22 9.96 -23.47
N THR A 22 -9.00 9.97 -24.79
CA THR A 22 -10.06 9.80 -25.80
C THR A 22 -10.33 8.35 -26.21
N ASN A 23 -9.54 7.38 -25.70
CA ASN A 23 -9.68 5.97 -26.07
C ASN A 23 -10.61 5.22 -25.10
N SER A 24 -11.89 5.17 -25.42
CA SER A 24 -12.91 4.48 -24.61
C SER A 24 -12.74 2.97 -24.49
N ASN A 25 -11.84 2.35 -25.27
CA ASN A 25 -11.63 0.90 -25.26
C ASN A 25 -10.65 0.43 -24.18
N ILE A 26 -9.96 1.33 -23.53
CA ILE A 26 -9.01 1.02 -22.46
C ILE A 26 -9.55 1.50 -21.10
N LEU A 27 -9.13 0.88 -20.02
CA LEU A 27 -9.47 1.25 -18.65
C LEU A 27 -10.98 1.49 -18.45
N PRO A 28 -11.83 0.44 -18.65
CA PRO A 28 -13.28 0.59 -18.52
C PRO A 28 -13.64 1.16 -17.14
N LYS A 29 -14.74 1.90 -17.08
CA LYS A 29 -15.23 2.49 -15.84
C LYS A 29 -15.55 1.40 -14.82
N ILE A 30 -15.13 1.60 -13.57
CA ILE A 30 -15.49 0.75 -12.44
C ILE A 30 -16.82 1.25 -11.88
N THR A 31 -17.78 0.33 -11.76
CA THR A 31 -19.15 0.67 -11.37
C THR A 31 -19.64 -0.09 -10.12
N THR A 32 -18.76 -0.88 -9.49
CA THR A 32 -19.12 -1.62 -8.29
C THR A 32 -19.37 -0.69 -7.11
N ASN A 33 -20.38 -1.02 -6.32
CA ASN A 33 -20.65 -0.41 -5.02
C ASN A 33 -20.29 -1.35 -3.86
N ASP A 34 -19.81 -2.56 -4.15
CA ASP A 34 -19.29 -3.45 -3.13
C ASP A 34 -17.97 -2.91 -2.58
N GLN A 35 -17.90 -2.79 -1.25
CA GLN A 35 -16.76 -2.19 -0.58
C GLN A 35 -15.48 -3.04 -0.72
N GLY A 36 -15.61 -4.36 -0.75
CA GLY A 36 -14.49 -5.29 -0.91
C GLY A 36 -13.90 -5.19 -2.31
N GLU A 37 -14.75 -5.32 -3.33
CA GLU A 37 -14.34 -5.20 -4.74
C GLU A 37 -13.73 -3.83 -5.04
N LEU A 38 -14.33 -2.76 -4.51
CA LEU A 38 -13.83 -1.41 -4.69
C LEU A 38 -12.46 -1.21 -4.02
N ARG A 39 -12.26 -1.79 -2.83
CA ARG A 39 -10.96 -1.77 -2.14
C ARG A 39 -9.87 -2.43 -2.99
N GLU A 40 -10.16 -3.60 -3.56
CA GLU A 40 -9.21 -4.29 -4.44
C GLU A 40 -8.96 -3.50 -5.74
N ALA A 41 -9.97 -2.90 -6.32
CA ALA A 41 -9.83 -2.03 -7.49
C ALA A 41 -8.91 -0.83 -7.19
N ILE A 42 -9.09 -0.15 -6.05
CA ILE A 42 -8.26 0.98 -5.63
C ILE A 42 -6.81 0.52 -5.37
N ARG A 43 -6.62 -0.62 -4.71
CA ARG A 43 -5.28 -1.19 -4.47
C ARG A 43 -4.56 -1.54 -5.77
N HIS A 44 -5.31 -2.08 -6.73
CA HIS A 44 -4.80 -2.39 -8.07
C HIS A 44 -4.40 -1.11 -8.82
N GLU A 45 -5.28 -0.10 -8.84
CA GLU A 45 -5.00 1.16 -9.51
C GLU A 45 -3.77 1.86 -8.94
N ARG A 46 -3.64 1.92 -7.60
CA ARG A 46 -2.44 2.45 -6.94
C ARG A 46 -1.17 1.70 -7.35
N ARG A 47 -1.25 0.38 -7.46
CA ARG A 47 -0.11 -0.45 -7.89
C ARG A 47 0.32 -0.14 -9.32
N VAL A 48 -0.61 0.12 -10.21
CA VAL A 48 -0.34 0.41 -11.62
C VAL A 48 0.17 1.85 -11.79
N GLU A 49 -0.50 2.81 -11.17
CA GLU A 49 -0.18 4.23 -11.27
C GLU A 49 1.18 4.56 -10.65
N LEU A 50 1.50 3.95 -9.50
CA LEU A 50 2.73 4.19 -8.75
C LEU A 50 3.77 3.06 -8.94
N GLY A 51 3.71 2.37 -10.06
CA GLY A 51 4.44 1.09 -10.28
C GLY A 51 5.95 1.15 -10.18
N LEU A 52 6.57 2.29 -10.41
CA LEU A 52 8.03 2.52 -10.33
C LEU A 52 8.42 3.46 -9.19
N GLU A 53 7.47 3.81 -8.33
CA GLU A 53 7.70 4.66 -7.17
C GLU A 53 7.93 3.82 -5.89
N PRO A 54 8.61 4.37 -4.87
CA PRO A 54 8.96 3.60 -3.66
C PRO A 54 7.78 3.34 -2.71
N ASP A 55 6.56 3.77 -3.06
CA ASP A 55 5.40 3.77 -2.16
C ASP A 55 4.81 2.39 -1.90
N ARG A 56 5.07 1.40 -2.77
CA ARG A 56 4.44 0.08 -2.69
C ARG A 56 4.62 -0.62 -1.36
N PHE A 57 5.80 -0.57 -0.78
CA PHE A 57 6.08 -1.20 0.51
C PHE A 57 5.25 -0.58 1.63
N TYR A 58 5.21 0.74 1.68
CA TYR A 58 4.42 1.47 2.68
C TYR A 58 2.91 1.21 2.55
N ASP A 59 2.41 1.10 1.32
CA ASP A 59 1.02 0.70 1.07
C ASP A 59 0.72 -0.69 1.64
N LEU A 60 1.58 -1.68 1.39
CA LEU A 60 1.41 -3.04 1.88
C LEU A 60 1.41 -3.11 3.41
N VAL A 61 2.34 -2.39 4.06
CA VAL A 61 2.42 -2.29 5.52
C VAL A 61 1.17 -1.61 6.08
N ARG A 62 0.78 -0.47 5.53
CA ARG A 62 -0.40 0.29 5.95
C ARG A 62 -1.70 -0.51 5.81
N TRP A 63 -1.79 -1.37 4.81
CA TRP A 63 -2.96 -2.23 4.59
C TRP A 63 -2.91 -3.54 5.39
N GLY A 64 -1.81 -3.82 6.09
CA GLY A 64 -1.64 -5.05 6.89
C GLY A 64 -1.50 -6.32 6.05
N ILE A 65 -1.07 -6.21 4.79
CA ILE A 65 -0.94 -7.34 3.85
C ILE A 65 0.51 -7.55 3.36
N ALA A 66 1.48 -6.91 4.01
CA ALA A 66 2.86 -6.95 3.55
C ALA A 66 3.42 -8.39 3.56
N SER A 67 3.22 -9.14 4.63
CA SER A 67 3.72 -10.51 4.76
C SER A 67 3.15 -11.42 3.67
N GLU A 68 1.84 -11.41 3.50
CA GLU A 68 1.14 -12.23 2.49
C GLU A 68 1.65 -11.93 1.08
N VAL A 69 1.62 -10.64 0.69
CA VAL A 69 1.96 -10.23 -0.69
C VAL A 69 3.44 -10.42 -0.98
N LEU A 70 4.33 -10.14 -0.02
CA LEU A 70 5.77 -10.29 -0.21
C LEU A 70 6.19 -11.76 -0.28
N HIS A 71 5.60 -12.63 0.56
CA HIS A 71 5.86 -14.07 0.48
C HIS A 71 5.36 -14.64 -0.85
N ALA A 72 4.16 -14.27 -1.30
CA ALA A 72 3.65 -14.68 -2.62
C ALA A 72 4.55 -14.21 -3.78
N ALA A 73 5.25 -13.08 -3.61
CA ALA A 73 6.24 -12.57 -4.55
C ALA A 73 7.65 -13.17 -4.38
N GLY A 74 7.79 -14.23 -3.58
CA GLY A 74 9.06 -14.94 -3.34
C GLY A 74 10.00 -14.25 -2.33
N LYS A 75 9.54 -13.23 -1.61
CA LYS A 75 10.31 -12.54 -0.56
C LYS A 75 10.12 -13.24 0.79
N VAL A 76 10.45 -14.53 0.84
CA VAL A 76 10.18 -15.44 1.97
C VAL A 76 10.85 -15.05 3.29
N ASN A 77 11.87 -14.21 3.24
CA ASN A 77 12.59 -13.74 4.44
C ASN A 77 11.93 -12.53 5.12
N TYR A 78 10.87 -11.97 4.55
CA TYR A 78 10.14 -10.88 5.18
C TYR A 78 9.46 -11.36 6.46
N GLN A 79 9.57 -10.59 7.51
CA GLN A 79 8.89 -10.76 8.80
C GLN A 79 8.19 -9.46 9.18
N ASP A 80 7.15 -9.52 9.99
CA ASP A 80 6.36 -8.34 10.36
C ASP A 80 7.20 -7.26 11.06
N LYS A 81 8.24 -7.65 11.81
CA LYS A 81 9.21 -6.69 12.37
C LYS A 81 9.89 -5.81 11.31
N ASN A 82 10.04 -6.31 10.09
CA ASN A 82 10.67 -5.56 8.99
C ASN A 82 9.84 -4.38 8.48
N ALA A 83 8.60 -4.22 8.98
CA ALA A 83 7.81 -3.01 8.77
C ALA A 83 8.44 -1.77 9.43
N LEU A 84 9.26 -1.98 10.46
CA LEU A 84 10.06 -0.95 11.12
C LEU A 84 11.55 -1.22 10.84
N LEU A 85 12.35 -0.16 10.80
CA LEU A 85 13.81 -0.30 10.77
C LEU A 85 14.36 -0.43 12.19
N PRO A 86 15.42 -1.24 12.41
CA PRO A 86 16.09 -1.27 13.69
C PRO A 86 16.76 0.08 13.98
N LEU A 87 16.75 0.49 15.24
CA LEU A 87 17.55 1.63 15.68
C LEU A 87 19.03 1.25 15.71
N PRO A 88 19.94 2.08 15.18
CA PRO A 88 21.35 1.83 15.30
C PRO A 88 21.80 1.70 16.76
N GLN A 89 22.55 0.66 17.10
CA GLN A 89 23.00 0.42 18.47
C GLN A 89 23.73 1.63 19.06
N SER A 90 24.51 2.33 18.23
CA SER A 90 25.22 3.55 18.66
C SER A 90 24.28 4.65 19.16
N GLU A 91 23.07 4.76 18.62
CA GLU A 91 22.11 5.77 19.07
C GLU A 91 21.41 5.32 20.37
N ILE A 92 21.16 4.03 20.52
CA ILE A 92 20.65 3.45 21.77
C ILE A 92 21.66 3.72 22.90
N ASP A 93 22.94 3.43 22.68
CA ASP A 93 23.99 3.61 23.66
C ASP A 93 24.15 5.09 24.08
N LYS A 94 24.15 6.01 23.11
CA LYS A 94 24.21 7.45 23.35
C LYS A 94 23.01 7.98 24.13
N SER A 95 21.86 7.37 23.97
CA SER A 95 20.63 7.79 24.64
C SER A 95 20.61 7.51 26.14
N LYS A 96 21.58 6.74 26.66
CA LYS A 96 21.69 6.34 28.08
C LYS A 96 20.41 5.67 28.61
N GLY A 97 19.80 4.81 27.80
CA GLY A 97 18.62 4.04 28.16
C GLY A 97 17.27 4.72 27.88
N VAL A 98 17.26 5.88 27.22
CA VAL A 98 16.01 6.54 26.81
C VAL A 98 15.43 5.88 25.55
N LEU A 99 16.27 5.55 24.56
CA LEU A 99 15.84 4.82 23.37
C LEU A 99 15.86 3.31 23.62
N VAL A 100 14.74 2.68 23.26
CA VAL A 100 14.57 1.23 23.29
C VAL A 100 14.45 0.74 21.86
N GLN A 101 15.08 -0.40 21.54
CA GLN A 101 15.02 -1.02 20.22
C GLN A 101 13.56 -1.35 19.83
N ASN A 102 13.27 -1.28 18.54
CA ASN A 102 12.00 -1.76 18.01
C ASN A 102 11.79 -3.24 18.34
N PRO A 103 10.54 -3.71 18.50
CA PRO A 103 10.26 -5.10 18.82
C PRO A 103 10.93 -6.09 17.86
N ASP A 104 11.40 -7.21 18.41
CA ASP A 104 11.97 -8.35 17.68
C ASP A 104 13.32 -8.10 16.97
N TYR A 105 14.01 -7.00 17.32
CA TYR A 105 15.39 -6.71 16.89
C TYR A 105 16.40 -6.89 18.00
#